data_15b4a2aaa1f9fa0dbc50359a74a1ee98
#
_entry.id   15b4a2aaa1f9fa0dbc50359a74a1ee98
#
_cell.length_a   1.000
_cell.length_b   1.000
_cell.length_c   1.000
_cell.angle_alpha   90.00
_cell.angle_beta   90.00
_cell.angle_gamma   90.00
#
_symmetry.space_group_name_H-M   'P 1'
#
loop_
_entity.id
_entity.type
_entity.pdbx_description
1 polymer ?
#
loop_
_entity_poly.entity_id
_entity_poly.type
_entity_poly.pdbx_seq_one_letter_code
_entity_poly.pdbx_strand_id
1 'polypeptide(L)'
;MHGIDWQNFDIYKGDTLKDDRYGDQKMTIQVCNPPYSLKWSADKKYLDDVRYSGVGKLAPKSHADLAFVQHMIYHMDEEDGRIAVLLPHGVLFRGGAEGMIRKYIIDKLNCLDAVIGLAPNLFHGTSIPVCILILKSKRNGNSDDIFFIDASKEFKAGKNQNVLEQEHIDKIVDAYEKRENVDKFAYKAAMDEIIENDYNLNIPRYVDTFEEEEPVDLDAVAKEIEDYDKEIFETEEVLKGYFDELGIHFPEIRGGK
;
A
#
# COMPACT_ATOMS: atom_id res chain seq x y z
N MET A 1 -2.24 -6.82 -27.70
CA MET A 1 -1.73 -5.45 -27.74
C MET A 1 -2.88 -4.57 -28.21
N HIS A 2 -3.18 -3.51 -27.47
CA HIS A 2 -4.42 -2.71 -27.57
C HIS A 2 -4.53 -1.84 -28.85
N GLY A 3 -4.31 -2.41 -30.04
CA GLY A 3 -4.43 -1.69 -31.32
C GLY A 3 -3.30 -0.70 -31.64
N ILE A 4 -2.23 -0.69 -30.84
CA ILE A 4 -1.05 0.13 -31.13
C ILE A 4 -0.20 -0.58 -32.19
N ASP A 5 0.10 0.14 -33.27
CA ASP A 5 0.99 -0.37 -34.33
C ASP A 5 2.39 -0.57 -33.75
N TRP A 6 3.05 -1.65 -34.14
CA TRP A 6 4.41 -2.02 -33.71
C TRP A 6 5.45 -0.93 -34.01
N GLN A 7 5.21 -0.08 -34.96
CA GLN A 7 6.08 1.05 -35.31
C GLN A 7 6.02 2.21 -34.30
N ASN A 8 5.04 2.18 -33.39
CA ASN A 8 4.77 3.24 -32.43
C ASN A 8 5.16 2.88 -30.99
N PHE A 9 5.97 1.82 -30.81
CA PHE A 9 6.48 1.48 -29.48
C PHE A 9 7.86 0.85 -29.55
N ASP A 10 8.64 1.05 -28.49
CA ASP A 10 9.95 0.44 -28.28
C ASP A 10 9.90 -0.47 -27.05
N ILE A 11 10.41 -1.69 -27.19
CA ILE A 11 10.54 -2.65 -26.09
C ILE A 11 12.00 -3.08 -25.98
N TYR A 12 12.61 -2.86 -24.84
CA TYR A 12 13.97 -3.26 -24.56
C TYR A 12 14.01 -4.38 -23.52
N LYS A 13 14.83 -5.40 -23.78
CA LYS A 13 15.12 -6.45 -22.81
C LYS A 13 16.35 -6.06 -22.00
N GLY A 14 16.24 -5.97 -20.67
CA GLY A 14 17.36 -5.65 -19.81
C GLY A 14 16.97 -5.41 -18.35
N ASP A 15 17.95 -5.07 -17.54
CA ASP A 15 17.78 -4.60 -16.18
C ASP A 15 17.84 -3.06 -16.22
N THR A 16 16.67 -2.41 -16.18
CA THR A 16 16.56 -0.95 -16.36
C THR A 16 17.30 -0.14 -15.30
N LEU A 17 17.49 -0.72 -14.10
CA LEU A 17 18.25 -0.04 -13.04
C LEU A 17 19.75 -0.05 -13.29
N LYS A 18 20.27 -1.06 -14.01
CA LYS A 18 21.69 -1.21 -14.36
C LYS A 18 22.05 -0.58 -15.69
N ASP A 19 21.20 -0.76 -16.68
CA ASP A 19 21.43 -0.41 -18.08
C ASP A 19 20.20 0.32 -18.62
N ASP A 20 20.23 1.62 -18.44
CA ASP A 20 19.18 2.51 -18.93
C ASP A 20 19.25 2.60 -20.46
N ARG A 21 18.22 2.10 -21.12
CA ARG A 21 18.10 2.07 -22.58
C ARG A 21 17.44 3.32 -23.16
N TYR A 22 16.87 4.16 -22.28
CA TYR A 22 16.18 5.37 -22.72
C TYR A 22 17.10 6.60 -22.72
N GLY A 23 18.28 6.53 -22.09
CA GLY A 23 19.25 7.63 -22.05
C GLY A 23 18.65 8.92 -21.48
N ASP A 24 18.65 10.00 -22.27
CA ASP A 24 18.09 11.30 -21.85
C ASP A 24 16.63 11.51 -22.28
N GLN A 25 15.96 10.46 -22.77
CA GLN A 25 14.56 10.57 -23.20
C GLN A 25 13.67 10.94 -22.01
N LYS A 26 12.79 11.95 -22.22
CA LYS A 26 11.78 12.37 -21.26
C LYS A 26 10.40 11.87 -21.67
N MET A 27 9.56 11.58 -20.70
CA MET A 27 8.24 10.97 -20.88
C MET A 27 7.18 11.82 -20.18
N THR A 28 6.14 12.17 -20.90
CA THR A 28 5.01 12.93 -20.36
C THR A 28 4.15 12.07 -19.42
N ILE A 29 3.94 10.79 -19.76
CA ILE A 29 3.15 9.88 -18.91
C ILE A 29 3.94 8.60 -18.69
N GLN A 30 4.07 8.21 -17.42
CA GLN A 30 4.68 6.96 -17.02
C GLN A 30 3.74 6.20 -16.08
N VAL A 31 3.46 4.94 -16.38
CA VAL A 31 2.69 4.02 -15.52
C VAL A 31 3.52 2.77 -15.29
N CYS A 32 3.70 2.38 -14.03
CA CYS A 32 4.54 1.25 -13.69
C CYS A 32 3.97 0.44 -12.52
N ASN A 33 4.06 -0.88 -12.65
CA ASN A 33 3.93 -1.83 -11.56
C ASN A 33 5.25 -2.62 -11.49
N PRO A 34 6.29 -2.10 -10.81
CA PRO A 34 7.58 -2.75 -10.75
C PRO A 34 7.53 -4.01 -9.85
N PRO A 35 8.49 -4.93 -9.97
CA PRO A 35 8.57 -6.08 -9.08
C PRO A 35 8.83 -5.62 -7.64
N TYR A 36 7.92 -5.97 -6.71
CA TYR A 36 7.98 -5.53 -5.32
C TYR A 36 9.16 -6.11 -4.57
N SER A 37 9.82 -5.27 -3.79
CA SER A 37 10.95 -5.65 -2.94
C SER A 37 12.03 -6.42 -3.70
N LEU A 38 12.26 -6.09 -4.95
CA LEU A 38 13.29 -6.72 -5.78
C LEU A 38 14.68 -6.46 -5.18
N LYS A 39 15.48 -7.52 -5.07
CA LYS A 39 16.89 -7.38 -4.73
C LYS A 39 17.66 -6.84 -5.94
N TRP A 40 18.47 -5.82 -5.72
CA TRP A 40 19.30 -5.20 -6.75
C TRP A 40 20.73 -5.00 -6.27
N SER A 41 21.66 -4.65 -7.17
CA SER A 41 23.08 -4.57 -6.82
C SER A 41 23.38 -3.44 -5.82
N ALA A 42 22.68 -2.29 -5.89
CA ALA A 42 22.98 -1.08 -5.14
C ALA A 42 24.49 -0.81 -5.05
N ASP A 43 25.18 -0.94 -6.20
CA ASP A 43 26.62 -0.76 -6.31
C ASP A 43 26.96 0.71 -6.07
N LYS A 44 28.07 0.99 -5.37
CA LYS A 44 28.50 2.36 -5.05
C LYS A 44 28.68 3.26 -6.28
N LYS A 45 28.98 2.69 -7.45
CA LYS A 45 29.05 3.42 -8.72
C LYS A 45 27.77 4.18 -9.08
N TYR A 46 26.62 3.71 -8.60
CA TYR A 46 25.33 4.38 -8.82
C TYR A 46 25.16 5.66 -7.98
N LEU A 47 26.05 5.94 -7.02
CA LEU A 47 26.05 7.24 -6.34
C LEU A 47 26.44 8.38 -7.29
N ASP A 48 27.16 8.07 -8.36
CA ASP A 48 27.56 9.03 -9.41
C ASP A 48 26.58 9.04 -10.59
N ASP A 49 25.60 8.11 -10.59
CA ASP A 49 24.52 8.05 -11.61
C ASP A 49 23.52 9.18 -11.36
N VAL A 50 23.27 9.99 -12.37
CA VAL A 50 22.39 11.18 -12.30
C VAL A 50 20.99 10.86 -11.77
N ARG A 51 20.51 9.63 -11.99
CA ARG A 51 19.19 9.15 -11.51
C ARG A 51 19.13 9.07 -9.97
N TYR A 52 20.24 8.80 -9.30
CA TYR A 52 20.31 8.51 -7.87
C TYR A 52 21.17 9.47 -7.06
N SER A 53 22.06 10.23 -7.70
CA SER A 53 23.08 11.05 -7.05
C SER A 53 22.53 12.16 -6.15
N GLY A 54 21.33 12.67 -6.43
CA GLY A 54 20.74 13.80 -5.69
C GLY A 54 20.47 13.54 -4.21
N VAL A 55 20.35 12.27 -3.80
CA VAL A 55 20.05 11.89 -2.40
C VAL A 55 21.31 11.64 -1.57
N GLY A 56 22.43 11.28 -2.23
CA GLY A 56 23.67 10.85 -1.57
C GLY A 56 23.58 9.45 -0.93
N LYS A 57 22.48 8.75 -1.10
CA LYS A 57 22.28 7.34 -0.69
C LYS A 57 21.43 6.59 -1.70
N LEU A 58 21.75 5.31 -1.86
CA LEU A 58 20.99 4.40 -2.73
C LEU A 58 19.88 3.70 -1.95
N ALA A 59 18.82 3.33 -2.65
CA ALA A 59 17.82 2.41 -2.11
C ALA A 59 18.48 1.12 -1.60
N PRO A 60 17.94 0.47 -0.55
CA PRO A 60 18.54 -0.73 0.02
C PRO A 60 18.70 -1.86 -1.00
N LYS A 61 19.76 -2.66 -0.89
CA LYS A 61 19.97 -3.83 -1.76
C LYS A 61 18.81 -4.83 -1.76
N SER A 62 18.05 -4.87 -0.67
CA SER A 62 16.91 -5.76 -0.50
C SER A 62 15.60 -5.22 -1.09
N HIS A 63 15.53 -3.93 -1.43
CA HIS A 63 14.31 -3.25 -1.86
C HIS A 63 14.63 -2.18 -2.90
N ALA A 64 14.45 -2.51 -4.16
CA ALA A 64 14.67 -1.59 -5.29
C ALA A 64 13.48 -0.64 -5.52
N ASP A 65 12.42 -0.74 -4.73
CA ASP A 65 11.16 -0.04 -4.95
C ASP A 65 11.37 1.46 -5.25
N LEU A 66 12.07 2.17 -4.38
CA LEU A 66 12.36 3.59 -4.59
C LEU A 66 13.47 3.87 -5.63
N ALA A 67 14.28 2.88 -6.02
CA ALA A 67 15.20 3.04 -7.15
C ALA A 67 14.43 3.11 -8.48
N PHE A 68 13.35 2.33 -8.62
CA PHE A 68 12.45 2.46 -9.77
C PHE A 68 11.78 3.84 -9.80
N VAL A 69 11.33 4.34 -8.66
CA VAL A 69 10.74 5.69 -8.58
C VAL A 69 11.74 6.77 -9.02
N GLN A 70 12.99 6.70 -8.52
CA GLN A 70 14.03 7.65 -8.92
C GLN A 70 14.35 7.56 -10.42
N HIS A 71 14.40 6.34 -10.98
CA HIS A 71 14.57 6.14 -12.42
C HIS A 71 13.42 6.78 -13.21
N MET A 72 12.17 6.59 -12.79
CA MET A 72 11.01 7.20 -13.44
C MET A 72 11.04 8.73 -13.33
N ILE A 73 11.41 9.29 -12.17
CA ILE A 73 11.55 10.75 -11.98
C ILE A 73 12.61 11.31 -12.92
N TYR A 74 13.74 10.63 -13.11
CA TYR A 74 14.76 11.06 -14.07
C TYR A 74 14.22 11.19 -15.50
N HIS A 75 13.36 10.26 -15.90
CA HIS A 75 12.71 10.27 -17.23
C HIS A 75 11.41 11.09 -17.28
N MET A 76 10.99 11.72 -16.20
CA MET A 76 9.79 12.54 -16.19
C MET A 76 10.04 13.82 -16.96
N ASP A 77 9.11 14.16 -17.87
CA ASP A 77 9.13 15.45 -18.58
C ASP A 77 9.01 16.60 -17.58
N GLU A 78 9.82 17.66 -17.77
CA GLU A 78 9.93 18.75 -16.81
C GLU A 78 8.72 19.68 -16.80
N GLU A 79 7.95 19.73 -17.90
CA GLU A 79 6.80 20.62 -18.04
C GLU A 79 5.49 19.92 -17.66
N ASP A 80 5.23 18.76 -18.24
CA ASP A 80 3.92 18.08 -18.15
C ASP A 80 4.03 16.64 -17.62
N GLY A 81 5.19 16.23 -17.11
CA GLY A 81 5.46 14.87 -16.68
C GLY A 81 4.56 14.40 -15.55
N ARG A 82 4.03 13.18 -15.69
CA ARG A 82 3.17 12.52 -14.71
C ARG A 82 3.57 11.07 -14.55
N ILE A 83 3.61 10.61 -13.31
CA ILE A 83 3.92 9.23 -12.97
C ILE A 83 2.81 8.66 -12.10
N ALA A 84 2.35 7.45 -12.42
CA ALA A 84 1.57 6.63 -11.52
C ALA A 84 2.33 5.31 -11.31
N VAL A 85 2.79 5.06 -10.09
CA VAL A 85 3.56 3.87 -9.77
C VAL A 85 2.95 3.11 -8.60
N LEU A 86 2.75 1.81 -8.80
CA LEU A 86 2.17 0.90 -7.81
C LEU A 86 3.29 0.26 -6.98
N LEU A 87 3.21 0.37 -5.65
CA LEU A 87 4.26 -0.03 -4.73
C LEU A 87 3.69 -0.65 -3.44
N PRO A 88 4.46 -1.49 -2.73
CA PRO A 88 4.04 -1.96 -1.40
C PRO A 88 4.08 -0.82 -0.38
N HIS A 89 3.17 -0.82 0.59
CA HIS A 89 3.07 0.23 1.62
C HIS A 89 4.38 0.52 2.36
N GLY A 90 5.31 -0.43 2.42
CA GLY A 90 6.60 -0.23 3.07
C GLY A 90 7.37 1.01 2.62
N VAL A 91 7.25 1.39 1.35
CA VAL A 91 7.90 2.59 0.80
C VAL A 91 7.43 3.88 1.48
N LEU A 92 6.24 3.88 2.08
CA LEU A 92 5.64 5.05 2.72
C LEU A 92 6.28 5.38 4.07
N PHE A 93 6.81 4.37 4.80
CA PHE A 93 7.23 4.57 6.19
C PHE A 93 8.59 3.99 6.58
N ARG A 94 9.22 3.12 5.76
CA ARG A 94 10.55 2.60 6.10
C ARG A 94 11.54 3.75 6.22
N GLY A 95 12.38 3.68 7.26
CA GLY A 95 13.40 4.66 7.56
C GLY A 95 14.70 4.46 6.76
N GLY A 96 15.80 5.05 7.26
CA GLY A 96 17.12 4.92 6.66
C GLY A 96 17.23 5.52 5.26
N ALA A 97 17.77 4.76 4.31
CA ALA A 97 17.94 5.24 2.93
C ALA A 97 16.60 5.54 2.22
N GLU A 98 15.56 4.72 2.46
CA GLU A 98 14.23 4.96 1.88
C GLU A 98 13.61 6.25 2.44
N GLY A 99 13.76 6.54 3.73
CA GLY A 99 13.33 7.80 4.33
C GLY A 99 14.03 9.01 3.71
N MET A 100 15.35 8.91 3.46
CA MET A 100 16.10 9.98 2.79
C MET A 100 15.64 10.22 1.35
N ILE A 101 15.34 9.15 0.61
CA ILE A 101 14.83 9.25 -0.77
C ILE A 101 13.45 9.89 -0.76
N ARG A 102 12.54 9.48 0.15
CA ARG A 102 11.21 10.12 0.30
C ARG A 102 11.34 11.61 0.58
N LYS A 103 12.16 11.95 1.57
CA LYS A 103 12.43 13.36 1.90
C LYS A 103 12.92 14.14 0.69
N TYR A 104 13.84 13.59 -0.09
CA TYR A 104 14.35 14.23 -1.31
C TYR A 104 13.26 14.46 -2.35
N ILE A 105 12.41 13.46 -2.60
CA ILE A 105 11.29 13.53 -3.55
C ILE A 105 10.28 14.61 -3.13
N ILE A 106 10.01 14.75 -1.82
CA ILE A 106 9.02 15.67 -1.28
C ILE A 106 9.61 17.07 -1.10
N ASP A 107 10.71 17.20 -0.41
CA ASP A 107 11.26 18.48 0.04
C ASP A 107 12.09 19.18 -1.06
N LYS A 108 12.87 18.42 -1.85
CA LYS A 108 13.76 18.98 -2.87
C LYS A 108 13.11 19.02 -4.26
N LEU A 109 12.48 17.94 -4.66
CA LEU A 109 11.84 17.86 -5.98
C LEU A 109 10.40 18.36 -5.97
N ASN A 110 9.74 18.31 -4.80
CA ASN A 110 8.33 18.65 -4.62
C ASN A 110 7.41 18.07 -5.70
N CYS A 111 7.65 16.82 -6.08
CA CYS A 111 6.94 16.19 -7.19
C CYS A 111 5.90 15.15 -6.74
N LEU A 112 5.84 14.75 -5.46
CA LEU A 112 4.81 13.85 -4.97
C LEU A 112 3.48 14.58 -4.79
N ASP A 113 2.48 14.22 -5.60
CA ASP A 113 1.17 14.87 -5.63
C ASP A 113 0.13 14.14 -4.76
N ALA A 114 0.09 12.80 -4.83
CA ALA A 114 -0.85 12.03 -4.02
C ALA A 114 -0.33 10.64 -3.66
N VAL A 115 -0.90 10.10 -2.58
CA VAL A 115 -0.72 8.72 -2.10
C VAL A 115 -2.10 8.07 -2.02
N ILE A 116 -2.31 6.98 -2.76
CA ILE A 116 -3.60 6.27 -2.81
C ILE A 116 -3.37 4.86 -2.29
N GLY A 117 -3.92 4.54 -1.12
CA GLY A 117 -3.92 3.18 -0.58
C GLY A 117 -5.01 2.34 -1.24
N LEU A 118 -4.66 1.13 -1.65
CA LEU A 118 -5.59 0.20 -2.26
C LEU A 118 -5.90 -0.98 -1.32
N ALA A 119 -7.02 -1.66 -1.59
CA ALA A 119 -7.42 -2.86 -0.87
C ALA A 119 -6.33 -3.95 -0.91
N PRO A 120 -6.20 -4.77 0.14
CA PRO A 120 -5.33 -5.94 0.11
C PRO A 120 -5.87 -6.99 -0.87
N ASN A 121 -5.02 -7.95 -1.21
CA ASN A 121 -5.41 -9.12 -2.03
C ASN A 121 -6.01 -8.78 -3.42
N LEU A 122 -5.50 -7.70 -4.06
CA LEU A 122 -5.90 -7.33 -5.44
C LEU A 122 -5.08 -8.05 -6.51
N PHE A 123 -3.91 -8.59 -6.17
CA PHE A 123 -2.95 -9.12 -7.15
C PHE A 123 -2.72 -10.62 -6.97
N HIS A 124 -2.52 -11.32 -8.08
CA HIS A 124 -2.17 -12.74 -8.05
C HIS A 124 -0.83 -12.95 -7.33
N GLY A 125 -0.81 -13.93 -6.43
CA GLY A 125 0.42 -14.36 -5.74
C GLY A 125 0.84 -13.50 -4.55
N THR A 126 0.09 -12.46 -4.19
CA THR A 126 0.34 -11.65 -2.99
C THR A 126 -0.95 -11.10 -2.40
N SER A 127 -1.05 -11.16 -1.07
CA SER A 127 -2.14 -10.54 -0.32
C SER A 127 -1.77 -9.18 0.30
N ILE A 128 -0.52 -8.72 0.10
CA ILE A 128 -0.06 -7.48 0.71
C ILE A 128 -0.83 -6.27 0.17
N PRO A 129 -1.16 -5.30 1.04
CA PRO A 129 -1.72 -4.03 0.59
C PRO A 129 -0.67 -3.23 -0.19
N VAL A 130 -1.13 -2.53 -1.20
CA VAL A 130 -0.30 -1.70 -2.07
C VAL A 130 -0.85 -0.28 -2.14
N CYS A 131 0.00 0.64 -2.56
CA CYS A 131 -0.38 2.03 -2.80
C CYS A 131 0.06 2.49 -4.19
N ILE A 132 -0.62 3.49 -4.72
CA ILE A 132 -0.21 4.22 -5.90
C ILE A 132 0.41 5.54 -5.43
N LEU A 133 1.64 5.83 -5.89
CA LEU A 133 2.21 7.16 -5.79
C LEU A 133 1.95 7.90 -7.10
N ILE A 134 1.35 9.08 -6.99
CA ILE A 134 1.17 10.00 -8.12
C ILE A 134 2.22 11.10 -8.00
N LEU A 135 3.08 11.19 -9.03
CA LEU A 135 4.08 12.25 -9.10
C LEU A 135 3.83 13.13 -10.33
N LYS A 136 4.13 14.41 -10.18
CA LYS A 136 3.99 15.42 -11.25
C LYS A 136 5.20 16.34 -11.24
N SER A 137 5.70 16.70 -12.42
CA SER A 137 6.76 17.69 -12.57
C SER A 137 6.31 19.07 -12.08
N LYS A 138 5.09 19.46 -12.47
CA LYS A 138 4.43 20.69 -11.99
C LYS A 138 3.12 20.34 -11.30
N ARG A 139 2.99 20.74 -10.05
CA ARG A 139 1.83 20.42 -9.23
C ARG A 139 0.70 21.44 -9.31
N ASN A 140 0.84 22.46 -10.17
CA ASN A 140 -0.20 23.41 -10.59
C ASN A 140 -1.07 23.96 -9.43
N GLY A 141 -0.43 24.59 -8.44
CA GLY A 141 -1.11 25.16 -7.27
C GLY A 141 -1.31 24.21 -6.08
N ASN A 142 -0.88 22.94 -6.20
CA ASN A 142 -0.95 21.97 -5.11
C ASN A 142 0.44 21.69 -4.48
N SER A 143 1.38 22.64 -4.58
CA SER A 143 2.76 22.47 -4.11
C SER A 143 2.90 22.40 -2.59
N ASP A 144 1.90 22.86 -1.86
CA ASP A 144 1.94 23.05 -0.40
C ASP A 144 1.20 21.95 0.36
N ASP A 145 0.78 20.89 -0.34
CA ASP A 145 0.09 19.76 0.27
C ASP A 145 0.41 18.44 -0.45
N ILE A 146 0.10 17.31 0.19
CA ILE A 146 0.04 15.98 -0.43
C ILE A 146 -1.35 15.42 -0.17
N PHE A 147 -1.98 14.88 -1.21
CA PHE A 147 -3.32 14.33 -1.10
C PHE A 147 -3.29 12.83 -0.80
N PHE A 148 -3.96 12.41 0.28
CA PHE A 148 -4.07 11.01 0.69
C PHE A 148 -5.47 10.49 0.40
N ILE A 149 -5.56 9.28 -0.15
CA ILE A 149 -6.81 8.54 -0.33
C ILE A 149 -6.62 7.15 0.29
N ASP A 150 -7.48 6.77 1.21
CA ASP A 150 -7.57 5.41 1.72
C ASP A 150 -8.72 4.66 1.03
N ALA A 151 -8.38 3.94 -0.03
CA ALA A 151 -9.31 3.07 -0.75
C ALA A 151 -9.17 1.60 -0.32
N SER A 152 -8.68 1.33 0.89
CA SER A 152 -8.49 -0.02 1.40
C SER A 152 -9.79 -0.81 1.58
N LYS A 153 -10.92 -0.11 1.71
CA LYS A 153 -12.27 -0.69 1.81
C LYS A 153 -13.02 -0.69 0.46
N GLU A 154 -12.46 -0.09 -0.59
CA GLU A 154 -13.09 0.02 -1.91
C GLU A 154 -12.75 -1.20 -2.76
N PHE A 155 -13.53 -2.26 -2.62
CA PHE A 155 -13.39 -3.48 -3.42
C PHE A 155 -14.62 -4.35 -3.33
N LYS A 156 -14.75 -5.23 -4.31
CA LYS A 156 -15.68 -6.36 -4.25
C LYS A 156 -14.92 -7.62 -3.87
N ALA A 157 -15.35 -8.28 -2.80
CA ALA A 157 -14.76 -9.55 -2.39
C ALA A 157 -14.99 -10.63 -3.45
N GLY A 158 -13.92 -11.24 -3.92
CA GLY A 158 -13.94 -12.36 -4.84
C GLY A 158 -13.55 -13.67 -4.15
N LYS A 159 -13.74 -14.79 -4.85
CA LYS A 159 -13.45 -16.12 -4.29
C LYS A 159 -11.97 -16.31 -3.92
N ASN A 160 -11.06 -15.81 -4.74
CA ASN A 160 -9.61 -15.97 -4.57
C ASN A 160 -8.88 -14.65 -4.31
N GLN A 161 -9.42 -13.55 -4.80
CA GLN A 161 -8.85 -12.21 -4.67
C GLN A 161 -9.93 -11.15 -4.73
N ASN A 162 -9.63 -9.98 -4.19
CA ASN A 162 -10.49 -8.81 -4.27
C ASN A 162 -10.41 -8.20 -5.68
N VAL A 163 -11.45 -7.48 -6.08
CA VAL A 163 -11.56 -6.86 -7.41
C VAL A 163 -11.96 -5.40 -7.25
N LEU A 164 -11.28 -4.52 -7.95
CA LEU A 164 -11.72 -3.15 -8.16
C LEU A 164 -12.71 -3.14 -9.34
N GLU A 165 -13.98 -2.87 -9.05
CA GLU A 165 -14.99 -2.61 -10.08
C GLU A 165 -14.93 -1.14 -10.51
N GLN A 166 -15.60 -0.78 -11.60
CA GLN A 166 -15.54 0.57 -12.15
C GLN A 166 -15.98 1.64 -11.13
N GLU A 167 -17.00 1.35 -10.34
CA GLU A 167 -17.49 2.27 -9.30
C GLU A 167 -16.43 2.63 -8.24
N HIS A 168 -15.58 1.67 -7.86
CA HIS A 168 -14.49 1.92 -6.93
C HIS A 168 -13.41 2.80 -7.56
N ILE A 169 -13.11 2.53 -8.85
CA ILE A 169 -12.14 3.34 -9.61
C ILE A 169 -12.66 4.77 -9.77
N ASP A 170 -13.91 4.93 -10.16
CA ASP A 170 -14.54 6.24 -10.35
C ASP A 170 -14.55 7.04 -9.04
N LYS A 171 -14.84 6.41 -7.91
CA LYS A 171 -14.78 7.04 -6.58
C LYS A 171 -13.38 7.55 -6.24
N ILE A 172 -12.35 6.75 -6.50
CA ILE A 172 -10.95 7.14 -6.28
C ILE A 172 -10.56 8.31 -7.19
N VAL A 173 -10.90 8.23 -8.48
CA VAL A 173 -10.60 9.27 -9.47
C VAL A 173 -11.31 10.57 -9.13
N ASP A 174 -12.60 10.50 -8.83
CA ASP A 174 -13.41 11.65 -8.41
C ASP A 174 -12.82 12.36 -7.18
N ALA A 175 -12.42 11.60 -6.15
CA ALA A 175 -11.79 12.16 -4.98
C ALA A 175 -10.45 12.83 -5.30
N TYR A 176 -9.64 12.19 -6.16
CA TYR A 176 -8.37 12.73 -6.58
C TYR A 176 -8.52 14.03 -7.40
N GLU A 177 -9.52 14.12 -8.27
CA GLU A 177 -9.79 15.31 -9.09
C GLU A 177 -10.33 16.46 -8.24
N LYS A 178 -11.24 16.19 -7.31
CA LYS A 178 -11.83 17.19 -6.42
C LYS A 178 -10.86 17.69 -5.35
N ARG A 179 -9.95 16.85 -4.87
CA ARG A 179 -8.98 17.13 -3.79
C ARG A 179 -9.63 17.73 -2.54
N GLU A 180 -10.80 17.24 -2.17
CA GLU A 180 -11.52 17.65 -0.97
C GLU A 180 -11.34 16.61 0.15
N ASN A 181 -11.33 17.07 1.40
CA ASN A 181 -11.32 16.16 2.53
C ASN A 181 -12.65 15.41 2.60
N VAL A 182 -12.57 14.08 2.68
CA VAL A 182 -13.73 13.19 2.85
C VAL A 182 -13.47 12.33 4.07
N ASP A 183 -14.38 12.36 5.03
CA ASP A 183 -14.26 11.59 6.27
C ASP A 183 -13.96 10.13 6.00
N LYS A 184 -12.95 9.59 6.71
CA LYS A 184 -12.50 8.20 6.63
C LYS A 184 -12.05 7.72 5.22
N PHE A 185 -11.88 8.63 4.26
CA PHE A 185 -11.56 8.26 2.89
C PHE A 185 -10.44 9.10 2.26
N ALA A 186 -10.49 10.43 2.38
CA ALA A 186 -9.51 11.29 1.73
C ALA A 186 -9.14 12.51 2.58
N TYR A 187 -7.86 12.87 2.56
CA TYR A 187 -7.33 13.97 3.34
C TYR A 187 -6.22 14.72 2.59
N LYS A 188 -6.28 16.04 2.61
CA LYS A 188 -5.28 16.93 2.06
C LYS A 188 -4.33 17.37 3.18
N ALA A 189 -3.20 16.71 3.30
CA ALA A 189 -2.19 17.01 4.30
C ALA A 189 -1.32 18.19 3.88
N ALA A 190 -1.24 19.23 4.73
CA ALA A 190 -0.34 20.34 4.48
C ALA A 190 1.14 19.90 4.55
N MET A 191 2.02 20.59 3.83
CA MET A 191 3.45 20.25 3.83
C MET A 191 4.07 20.33 5.22
N ASP A 192 3.64 21.26 6.06
CA ASP A 192 4.13 21.39 7.45
C ASP A 192 3.80 20.12 8.26
N GLU A 193 2.60 19.55 8.09
CA GLU A 193 2.21 18.29 8.73
C GLU A 193 3.06 17.11 8.24
N ILE A 194 3.39 17.07 6.93
CA ILE A 194 4.30 16.06 6.36
C ILE A 194 5.69 16.16 6.98
N ILE A 195 6.18 17.38 7.19
CA ILE A 195 7.49 17.64 7.82
C ILE A 195 7.48 17.22 9.29
N GLU A 196 6.43 17.58 10.05
CA GLU A 196 6.25 17.17 11.45
C GLU A 196 6.20 15.65 11.61
N ASN A 197 5.64 14.94 10.63
CA ASN A 197 5.65 13.48 10.55
C ASN A 197 6.96 12.87 10.03
N ASP A 198 8.04 13.64 9.91
CA ASP A 198 9.35 13.22 9.39
C ASP A 198 9.25 12.53 8.01
N TYR A 199 8.43 13.10 7.12
CA TYR A 199 8.14 12.57 5.77
C TYR A 199 7.65 11.11 5.78
N ASN A 200 7.04 10.68 6.86
CA ASN A 200 6.36 9.40 6.96
C ASN A 200 4.98 9.53 6.31
N LEU A 201 4.74 8.79 5.25
CA LEU A 201 3.53 8.85 4.44
C LEU A 201 2.54 7.72 4.77
N ASN A 202 2.67 7.08 5.95
CA ASN A 202 1.75 6.01 6.33
C ASN A 202 0.31 6.54 6.37
N ILE A 203 -0.55 6.01 5.51
CA ILE A 203 -1.89 6.56 5.24
C ILE A 203 -2.73 6.75 6.50
N PRO A 204 -2.77 5.80 7.49
CA PRO A 204 -3.53 5.98 8.72
C PRO A 204 -3.10 7.16 9.62
N ARG A 205 -1.97 7.82 9.31
CA ARG A 205 -1.57 9.06 10.01
C ARG A 205 -2.36 10.28 9.52
N TYR A 206 -2.92 10.21 8.31
CA TYR A 206 -3.59 11.30 7.62
C TYR A 206 -5.07 11.03 7.41
N VAL A 207 -5.43 9.80 7.10
CA VAL A 207 -6.83 9.38 6.95
C VAL A 207 -7.16 8.46 8.11
N ASP A 208 -7.92 8.97 9.07
CA ASP A 208 -8.38 8.18 10.22
C ASP A 208 -9.59 7.34 9.80
N THR A 209 -9.34 6.05 9.61
CA THR A 209 -10.39 5.07 9.28
C THR A 209 -10.89 4.31 10.50
N PHE A 210 -10.52 4.76 11.73
CA PHE A 210 -10.97 4.16 12.97
C PHE A 210 -12.50 4.25 13.09
N GLU A 211 -13.12 3.13 13.31
CA GLU A 211 -14.53 3.02 13.71
C GLU A 211 -14.55 2.70 15.18
N GLU A 212 -15.21 3.53 16.00
CA GLU A 212 -15.47 3.16 17.38
C GLU A 212 -16.28 1.86 17.36
N GLU A 213 -15.68 0.78 17.89
CA GLU A 213 -16.43 -0.45 18.14
C GLU A 213 -17.51 -0.14 19.18
N GLU A 214 -18.73 -0.63 18.96
CA GLU A 214 -19.76 -0.54 19.97
C GLU A 214 -19.23 -1.16 21.27
N PRO A 215 -19.41 -0.49 22.42
CA PRO A 215 -18.92 -1.01 23.68
C PRO A 215 -19.51 -2.40 23.93
N VAL A 216 -18.63 -3.37 24.08
CA VAL A 216 -19.03 -4.75 24.37
C VAL A 216 -19.76 -4.78 25.71
N ASP A 217 -21.01 -5.22 25.71
CA ASP A 217 -21.77 -5.47 26.93
C ASP A 217 -21.19 -6.71 27.64
N LEU A 218 -20.29 -6.47 28.57
CA LEU A 218 -19.59 -7.53 29.32
C LEU A 218 -20.57 -8.40 30.11
N ASP A 219 -21.68 -7.87 30.58
CA ASP A 219 -22.68 -8.62 31.34
C ASP A 219 -23.46 -9.56 30.40
N ALA A 220 -23.77 -9.10 29.18
CA ALA A 220 -24.39 -9.95 28.15
C ALA A 220 -23.44 -11.10 27.73
N VAL A 221 -22.17 -10.80 27.47
CA VAL A 221 -21.15 -11.81 27.11
C VAL A 221 -20.94 -12.80 28.26
N ALA A 222 -20.87 -12.34 29.51
CA ALA A 222 -20.75 -13.20 30.68
C ALA A 222 -21.93 -14.18 30.79
N LYS A 223 -23.14 -13.68 30.54
CA LYS A 223 -24.33 -14.52 30.53
C LYS A 223 -24.33 -15.56 29.40
N GLU A 224 -23.92 -15.18 28.20
CA GLU A 224 -23.75 -16.14 27.10
C GLU A 224 -22.74 -17.25 27.44
N ILE A 225 -21.63 -16.90 28.09
CA ILE A 225 -20.64 -17.88 28.55
C ILE A 225 -21.28 -18.83 29.56
N GLU A 226 -22.06 -18.33 30.53
CA GLU A 226 -22.76 -19.16 31.51
C GLU A 226 -23.78 -20.10 30.85
N ASP A 227 -24.50 -19.62 29.83
CA ASP A 227 -25.48 -20.41 29.11
C ASP A 227 -24.80 -21.51 28.27
N TYR A 228 -23.69 -21.22 27.59
CA TYR A 228 -22.89 -22.24 26.89
C TYR A 228 -22.28 -23.24 27.84
N ASP A 229 -21.81 -22.84 29.01
CA ASP A 229 -21.28 -23.76 30.02
C ASP A 229 -22.36 -24.75 30.51
N LYS A 230 -23.62 -24.30 30.64
CA LYS A 230 -24.74 -25.19 30.97
C LYS A 230 -25.03 -26.18 29.83
N GLU A 231 -25.10 -25.74 28.59
CA GLU A 231 -25.31 -26.59 27.42
C GLU A 231 -24.20 -27.65 27.28
N ILE A 232 -22.95 -27.26 27.52
CA ILE A 232 -21.81 -28.18 27.52
C ILE A 232 -21.99 -29.22 28.62
N PHE A 233 -22.33 -28.79 29.85
CA PHE A 233 -22.52 -29.71 30.97
C PHE A 233 -23.65 -30.72 30.70
N GLU A 234 -24.79 -30.28 30.21
CA GLU A 234 -25.91 -31.14 29.84
C GLU A 234 -25.51 -32.14 28.75
N THR A 235 -24.76 -31.70 27.73
CA THR A 235 -24.26 -32.58 26.67
C THR A 235 -23.25 -33.60 27.19
N GLU A 236 -22.35 -33.20 28.10
CA GLU A 236 -21.39 -34.09 28.75
C GLU A 236 -22.08 -35.18 29.60
N GLU A 237 -23.17 -34.84 30.31
CA GLU A 237 -23.93 -35.81 31.09
C GLU A 237 -24.64 -36.85 30.18
N VAL A 238 -25.20 -36.43 29.03
CA VAL A 238 -25.75 -37.33 28.06
C VAL A 238 -24.70 -38.26 27.46
N LEU A 239 -23.52 -37.70 27.14
CA LEU A 239 -22.41 -38.47 26.58
C LEU A 239 -21.87 -39.46 27.59
N LYS A 240 -21.72 -39.11 28.89
CA LYS A 240 -21.33 -40.04 29.96
C LYS A 240 -22.27 -41.22 30.03
N GLY A 241 -23.62 -41.00 29.91
CA GLY A 241 -24.58 -42.06 29.88
C GLY A 241 -24.34 -43.07 28.74
N TYR A 242 -24.03 -42.56 27.53
CA TYR A 242 -23.71 -43.46 26.41
C TYR A 242 -22.39 -44.20 26.57
N PHE A 243 -21.37 -43.58 27.16
CA PHE A 243 -20.09 -44.23 27.46
C PHE A 243 -20.22 -45.32 28.50
N ASP A 244 -21.08 -45.11 29.50
CA ASP A 244 -21.36 -46.12 30.54
C ASP A 244 -22.13 -47.31 29.91
N GLU A 245 -23.13 -47.07 29.04
CA GLU A 245 -23.83 -48.14 28.33
C GLU A 245 -22.90 -48.99 27.45
N LEU A 246 -21.88 -48.36 26.85
CA LEU A 246 -20.91 -49.04 26.01
C LEU A 246 -19.74 -49.67 26.79
N GLY A 247 -19.67 -49.43 28.10
CA GLY A 247 -18.62 -49.95 28.97
C GLY A 247 -17.24 -49.37 28.67
N ILE A 248 -17.18 -48.12 28.15
CA ILE A 248 -15.94 -47.40 27.81
C ILE A 248 -15.76 -46.19 28.73
N HIS A 249 -14.49 -45.86 29.02
CA HIS A 249 -14.17 -44.75 29.90
C HIS A 249 -14.45 -43.39 29.17
N PHE A 250 -15.19 -42.50 29.86
CA PHE A 250 -15.41 -41.14 29.39
C PHE A 250 -14.14 -40.30 29.60
N PRO A 251 -13.57 -39.70 28.57
CA PRO A 251 -12.37 -38.86 28.71
C PRO A 251 -12.70 -37.57 29.46
N GLU A 252 -11.86 -37.19 30.45
CA GLU A 252 -11.94 -35.87 31.10
C GLU A 252 -11.50 -34.78 30.09
N ILE A 253 -12.48 -34.11 29.47
CA ILE A 253 -12.23 -33.10 28.40
C ILE A 253 -11.88 -31.72 28.99
N ARG A 254 -12.22 -31.47 30.25
CA ARG A 254 -11.85 -30.24 30.96
C ARG A 254 -10.54 -30.41 31.69
N GLY A 255 -9.46 -29.88 31.12
CA GLY A 255 -8.26 -29.57 31.87
C GLY A 255 -8.59 -28.51 32.91
N GLY A 256 -8.94 -28.96 34.10
CA GLY A 256 -9.01 -28.09 35.24
C GLY A 256 -7.60 -27.62 35.61
N LYS A 257 -7.29 -26.33 35.39
CA LYS A 257 -6.64 -25.41 36.36
C LYS A 257 -6.43 -24.07 35.70
#